data_4a111c788c7f7f2b6a52547b4956e0cb
#
_entry.id   4a111c788c7f7f2b6a52547b4956e0cb
#
_cell.length_a   1.000
_cell.length_b   1.000
_cell.length_c   1.000
_cell.angle_alpha   90.00
_cell.angle_beta   90.00
_cell.angle_gamma   90.00
#
_symmetry.space_group_name_H-M   'P 1'
#
loop_
_entity.id
_entity.type
_entity.pdbx_description
1 polymer ?
#
loop_
_entity_poly.entity_id
_entity_poly.type
_entity_poly.pdbx_seq_one_letter_code
_entity_poly.pdbx_strand_id
1 'polypeptide(L)'
;MFRLHLAAAICALAGVLISPVMAAPGAWSFDSIDGGMLSFEDWQGRPVLVVNTASRCGYTPQYDGLQALYDQYRDRGLVVLAVPSQDFKQELSTDQEVADFCEVNFDLDLPMTTITHVRGNDAHPFYKWVARTEGFTPGWNFNKILIGPYGAVVETYGSIVRPQSAQLTRAIEALLPDS
;
A
#
# COMPACT_ATOMS: atom_id res chain seq x y z
N MET A 1 -55.41 -44.44 36.85
CA MET A 1 -54.02 -44.52 36.31
C MET A 1 -53.81 -43.35 35.37
N PHE A 2 -53.24 -42.27 35.85
CA PHE A 2 -52.88 -41.07 35.04
C PHE A 2 -51.44 -41.19 34.66
N ARG A 3 -51.10 -41.22 33.39
CA ARG A 3 -49.75 -41.16 32.88
C ARG A 3 -49.40 -39.72 32.55
N LEU A 4 -48.49 -39.15 33.30
CA LEU A 4 -47.91 -37.83 33.08
C LEU A 4 -46.86 -37.92 32.00
N HIS A 5 -47.06 -37.24 30.87
CA HIS A 5 -46.04 -37.13 29.81
C HIS A 5 -45.24 -35.87 30.05
N LEU A 6 -43.97 -36.05 30.39
CA LEU A 6 -42.99 -34.99 30.56
C LEU A 6 -42.43 -34.65 29.18
N ALA A 7 -42.78 -33.49 28.62
CA ALA A 7 -42.20 -32.99 27.38
C ALA A 7 -40.90 -32.22 27.71
N ALA A 8 -39.78 -32.76 27.27
CA ALA A 8 -38.47 -32.09 27.38
C ALA A 8 -38.32 -31.08 26.23
N ALA A 9 -38.31 -29.79 26.56
CA ALA A 9 -37.99 -28.73 25.61
C ALA A 9 -36.47 -28.66 25.42
N ILE A 10 -36.00 -28.98 24.22
CA ILE A 10 -34.60 -28.81 23.80
C ILE A 10 -34.43 -27.36 23.31
N CYS A 11 -33.80 -26.50 24.12
CA CYS A 11 -33.35 -25.18 23.68
C CYS A 11 -32.10 -25.32 22.81
N ALA A 12 -32.27 -25.21 21.49
CA ALA A 12 -31.11 -25.10 20.58
C ALA A 12 -30.52 -23.71 20.68
N LEU A 13 -29.34 -23.59 21.30
CA LEU A 13 -28.51 -22.36 21.21
C LEU A 13 -27.94 -22.26 19.80
N ALA A 14 -28.50 -21.38 18.99
CA ALA A 14 -27.86 -20.98 17.73
C ALA A 14 -26.63 -20.11 18.03
N GLY A 15 -25.48 -20.72 17.99
CA GLY A 15 -24.21 -19.98 18.07
C GLY A 15 -24.04 -19.11 16.82
N VAL A 16 -24.08 -17.79 16.99
CA VAL A 16 -23.72 -16.83 15.94
C VAL A 16 -22.23 -16.93 15.74
N LEU A 17 -21.78 -17.56 14.67
CA LEU A 17 -20.40 -17.54 14.22
C LEU A 17 -20.11 -16.12 13.69
N ILE A 18 -19.49 -15.30 14.52
CA ILE A 18 -18.92 -14.01 14.07
C ILE A 18 -17.68 -14.36 13.25
N SER A 19 -17.84 -14.45 11.94
CA SER A 19 -16.70 -14.48 11.03
C SER A 19 -15.94 -13.18 11.18
N PRO A 20 -14.59 -13.21 11.33
CA PRO A 20 -13.80 -11.98 11.31
C PRO A 20 -14.06 -11.29 9.96
N VAL A 21 -14.56 -10.06 10.00
CA VAL A 21 -14.63 -9.19 8.82
C VAL A 21 -13.18 -8.96 8.39
N MET A 22 -12.74 -9.73 7.41
CA MET A 22 -11.51 -9.40 6.68
C MET A 22 -11.78 -8.07 6.01
N ALA A 23 -10.98 -7.04 6.35
CA ALA A 23 -11.04 -5.76 5.62
C ALA A 23 -10.99 -6.08 4.12
N ALA A 24 -11.96 -5.55 3.37
CA ALA A 24 -12.01 -5.75 1.94
C ALA A 24 -10.67 -5.28 1.32
N PRO A 25 -10.10 -6.00 0.34
CA PRO A 25 -8.96 -5.51 -0.39
C PRO A 25 -9.30 -4.11 -0.93
N GLY A 26 -8.59 -3.06 -0.47
CA GLY A 26 -8.84 -1.68 -0.91
C GLY A 26 -9.21 -0.65 0.16
N ALA A 27 -9.47 -1.04 1.42
CA ALA A 27 -9.81 -0.08 2.49
C ALA A 27 -8.56 0.47 3.24
N TRP A 28 -7.46 0.69 2.53
CA TRP A 28 -6.23 1.24 3.13
C TRP A 28 -6.22 2.76 3.02
N SER A 29 -5.80 3.44 4.09
CA SER A 29 -5.61 4.89 4.09
C SER A 29 -4.32 5.25 4.82
N PHE A 30 -3.67 6.32 4.40
CA PHE A 30 -2.44 6.86 4.97
C PHE A 30 -2.62 8.34 5.25
N ASP A 31 -1.92 8.87 6.24
CA ASP A 31 -1.81 10.31 6.41
C ASP A 31 -0.98 10.90 5.26
N SER A 32 -1.51 11.95 4.62
CA SER A 32 -0.79 12.66 3.55
C SER A 32 0.26 13.61 4.12
N ILE A 33 1.41 13.69 3.48
CA ILE A 33 2.45 14.67 3.85
C ILE A 33 1.98 16.12 3.64
N ASP A 34 1.04 16.33 2.71
CA ASP A 34 0.40 17.61 2.41
C ASP A 34 -0.83 17.89 3.29
N GLY A 35 -1.10 17.01 4.26
CA GLY A 35 -2.27 17.05 5.13
C GLY A 35 -3.47 16.29 4.59
N GLY A 36 -4.35 15.87 5.50
CA GLY A 36 -5.50 15.02 5.18
C GLY A 36 -5.11 13.55 4.98
N MET A 37 -5.93 12.81 4.24
CA MET A 37 -5.80 11.36 4.07
C MET A 37 -5.65 10.98 2.61
N LEU A 38 -4.83 9.99 2.31
CA LEU A 38 -4.71 9.30 1.04
C LEU A 38 -5.42 7.95 1.16
N SER A 39 -6.56 7.79 0.50
CA SER A 39 -7.39 6.57 0.60
C SER A 39 -7.34 5.76 -0.68
N PHE A 40 -7.13 4.44 -0.54
CA PHE A 40 -7.28 3.51 -1.67
C PHE A 40 -8.73 3.43 -2.19
N GLU A 41 -9.71 3.84 -1.39
CA GLU A 41 -11.10 3.94 -1.83
C GLU A 41 -11.27 5.02 -2.91
N ASP A 42 -10.51 6.12 -2.82
CA ASP A 42 -10.50 7.20 -3.83
C ASP A 42 -9.81 6.75 -5.14
N TRP A 43 -9.05 5.66 -5.09
CA TRP A 43 -8.31 5.09 -6.22
C TRP A 43 -8.92 3.79 -6.75
N GLN A 44 -10.16 3.47 -6.37
CA GLN A 44 -10.84 2.27 -6.88
C GLN A 44 -10.86 2.25 -8.41
N GLY A 45 -10.59 1.08 -8.98
CA GLY A 45 -10.49 0.89 -10.43
C GLY A 45 -9.16 1.33 -11.04
N ARG A 46 -8.22 1.82 -10.22
CA ARG A 46 -6.90 2.29 -10.65
C ARG A 46 -5.80 1.40 -10.09
N PRO A 47 -4.77 1.05 -10.88
CA PRO A 47 -3.58 0.40 -10.31
C PRO A 47 -2.79 1.39 -9.44
N VAL A 48 -2.23 0.89 -8.34
CA VAL A 48 -1.42 1.69 -7.40
C VAL A 48 -0.04 1.05 -7.24
N LEU A 49 1.01 1.80 -7.53
CA LEU A 49 2.38 1.42 -7.22
C LEU A 49 2.79 2.05 -5.89
N VAL A 50 2.86 1.25 -4.84
CA VAL A 50 3.32 1.68 -3.51
C VAL A 50 4.83 1.47 -3.41
N VAL A 51 5.58 2.51 -3.04
CA VAL A 51 7.04 2.46 -2.93
C VAL A 51 7.47 3.01 -1.58
N ASN A 52 8.14 2.21 -0.76
CA ASN A 52 8.75 2.75 0.45
C ASN A 52 10.05 3.47 0.13
N THR A 53 10.17 4.73 0.55
CA THR A 53 11.25 5.65 0.13
C THR A 53 12.11 6.11 1.29
N ALA A 54 13.23 6.77 0.97
CA ALA A 54 14.07 7.47 1.92
C ALA A 54 14.96 8.50 1.22
N SER A 55 15.19 9.64 1.87
CA SER A 55 15.94 10.80 1.34
C SER A 55 17.46 10.63 1.34
N ARG A 56 18.01 9.70 2.17
CA ARG A 56 19.47 9.50 2.37
C ARG A 56 19.93 8.10 1.96
N CYS A 57 19.32 7.54 0.91
CA CYS A 57 19.57 6.19 0.43
C CYS A 57 20.36 6.22 -0.89
N GLY A 58 21.17 5.20 -1.15
CA GLY A 58 21.80 5.02 -2.46
C GLY A 58 20.82 4.85 -3.62
N TYR A 59 19.55 4.52 -3.32
CA TYR A 59 18.47 4.40 -4.29
C TYR A 59 17.63 5.67 -4.45
N THR A 60 17.90 6.75 -3.68
CA THR A 60 17.17 8.03 -3.75
C THR A 60 17.04 8.61 -5.16
N PRO A 61 18.02 8.45 -6.07
CA PRO A 61 17.86 8.87 -7.47
C PRO A 61 16.72 8.15 -8.24
N GLN A 62 16.10 7.11 -7.66
CA GLN A 62 14.90 6.51 -8.26
C GLN A 62 13.65 7.41 -8.18
N TYR A 63 13.68 8.48 -7.38
CA TYR A 63 12.59 9.46 -7.36
C TYR A 63 12.35 10.07 -8.76
N ASP A 64 13.41 10.42 -9.50
CA ASP A 64 13.27 10.89 -10.90
C ASP A 64 12.49 9.89 -11.76
N GLY A 65 12.79 8.60 -11.61
CA GLY A 65 12.11 7.54 -12.34
C GLY A 65 10.67 7.30 -11.87
N LEU A 66 10.37 7.52 -10.58
CA LEU A 66 9.01 7.42 -10.05
C LEU A 66 8.14 8.57 -10.56
N GLN A 67 8.69 9.80 -10.55
CA GLN A 67 7.99 10.96 -11.11
C GLN A 67 7.73 10.77 -12.60
N ALA A 68 8.74 10.40 -13.38
CA ALA A 68 8.59 10.15 -14.81
C ALA A 68 7.57 9.03 -15.11
N LEU A 69 7.50 7.98 -14.28
CA LEU A 69 6.52 6.92 -14.40
C LEU A 69 5.10 7.44 -14.09
N TYR A 70 4.96 8.27 -13.06
CA TYR A 70 3.70 8.91 -12.69
C TYR A 70 3.22 9.83 -13.81
N ASP A 71 4.07 10.71 -14.33
CA ASP A 71 3.75 11.61 -15.44
C ASP A 71 3.29 10.85 -16.69
N GLN A 72 3.95 9.75 -17.00
CA GLN A 72 3.63 8.94 -18.18
C GLN A 72 2.25 8.27 -18.10
N TYR A 73 1.83 7.83 -16.90
CA TYR A 73 0.66 6.95 -16.76
C TYR A 73 -0.47 7.50 -15.90
N ARG A 74 -0.31 8.65 -15.21
CA ARG A 74 -1.35 9.21 -14.33
C ARG A 74 -2.67 9.50 -15.07
N ASP A 75 -2.59 9.98 -16.29
CA ASP A 75 -3.77 10.28 -17.13
C ASP A 75 -4.49 9.01 -17.60
N ARG A 76 -3.79 7.87 -17.60
CA ARG A 76 -4.34 6.53 -17.83
C ARG A 76 -4.80 5.84 -16.55
N GLY A 77 -4.61 6.46 -15.40
CA GLY A 77 -5.14 6.00 -14.12
C GLY A 77 -4.11 5.44 -13.15
N LEU A 78 -2.80 5.35 -13.48
CA LEU A 78 -1.80 4.91 -12.50
C LEU A 78 -1.72 5.89 -11.33
N VAL A 79 -1.68 5.35 -10.12
CA VAL A 79 -1.25 6.07 -8.92
C VAL A 79 0.13 5.57 -8.52
N VAL A 80 1.06 6.48 -8.24
CA VAL A 80 2.36 6.17 -7.63
C VAL A 80 2.37 6.78 -6.24
N LEU A 81 2.38 5.94 -5.21
CA LEU A 81 2.37 6.37 -3.80
C LEU A 81 3.77 6.22 -3.20
N ALA A 82 4.41 7.33 -2.86
CA ALA A 82 5.64 7.32 -2.07
C ALA A 82 5.32 7.21 -0.58
N VAL A 83 6.03 6.32 0.12
CA VAL A 83 5.89 6.07 1.55
C VAL A 83 7.25 6.26 2.22
N PRO A 84 7.62 7.48 2.64
CA PRO A 84 8.85 7.73 3.38
C PRO A 84 8.91 6.89 4.65
N SER A 85 10.07 6.28 4.94
CA SER A 85 10.23 5.42 6.11
C SER A 85 11.59 5.53 6.77
N GLN A 86 11.57 5.65 8.11
CA GLN A 86 12.77 5.65 8.94
C GLN A 86 13.22 4.25 9.37
N ASP A 87 12.52 3.20 8.98
CA ASP A 87 12.79 1.83 9.42
C ASP A 87 14.17 1.29 8.99
N PHE A 88 14.78 1.91 8.00
CA PHE A 88 16.14 1.61 7.53
C PHE A 88 17.15 2.71 7.91
N LYS A 89 16.76 3.69 8.76
CA LYS A 89 17.59 4.77 9.30
C LYS A 89 18.23 5.64 8.20
N GLN A 90 17.50 5.85 7.11
CA GLN A 90 17.96 6.64 5.96
C GLN A 90 16.95 7.71 5.53
N GLU A 91 15.92 7.97 6.35
CA GLU A 91 15.00 9.08 6.11
C GLU A 91 15.39 10.31 6.93
N LEU A 92 14.84 11.47 6.58
CA LEU A 92 14.91 12.71 7.35
C LEU A 92 14.06 12.60 8.62
N SER A 93 14.18 13.60 9.51
CA SER A 93 13.62 13.46 10.86
C SER A 93 12.16 13.89 10.96
N THR A 94 11.69 14.74 10.03
CA THR A 94 10.33 15.29 10.03
C THR A 94 9.70 15.22 8.65
N ASP A 95 8.37 15.16 8.61
CA ASP A 95 7.60 15.16 7.36
C ASP A 95 7.88 16.42 6.53
N GLN A 96 8.02 17.59 7.18
CA GLN A 96 8.34 18.84 6.48
C GLN A 96 9.71 18.78 5.78
N GLU A 97 10.74 18.25 6.46
CA GLU A 97 12.07 18.08 5.83
C GLU A 97 12.00 17.12 4.63
N VAL A 98 11.17 16.08 4.70
CA VAL A 98 10.97 15.14 3.59
C VAL A 98 10.26 15.82 2.42
N ALA A 99 9.18 16.56 2.68
CA ALA A 99 8.44 17.30 1.67
C ALA A 99 9.34 18.29 0.95
N ASP A 100 10.04 19.15 1.71
CA ASP A 100 10.96 20.16 1.16
C ASP A 100 12.09 19.50 0.33
N PHE A 101 12.63 18.38 0.82
CA PHE A 101 13.69 17.65 0.10
C PHE A 101 13.18 17.09 -1.24
N CYS A 102 12.00 16.50 -1.26
CA CYS A 102 11.41 15.89 -2.44
C CYS A 102 10.99 16.94 -3.48
N GLU A 103 10.39 18.06 -3.04
CA GLU A 103 10.03 19.18 -3.91
C GLU A 103 11.30 19.82 -4.53
N VAL A 104 12.25 20.24 -3.69
CA VAL A 104 13.42 21.00 -4.15
C VAL A 104 14.37 20.20 -5.04
N ASN A 105 14.56 18.90 -4.75
CA ASN A 105 15.56 18.09 -5.46
C ASN A 105 15.00 17.27 -6.63
N PHE A 106 13.70 16.98 -6.64
CA PHE A 106 13.07 16.06 -7.61
C PHE A 106 11.78 16.60 -8.23
N ASP A 107 11.30 17.78 -7.81
CA ASP A 107 10.05 18.38 -8.30
C ASP A 107 8.88 17.37 -8.25
N LEU A 108 8.77 16.61 -7.13
CA LEU A 108 7.78 15.56 -6.98
C LEU A 108 6.38 16.14 -6.75
N ASP A 109 5.43 15.70 -7.58
CA ASP A 109 4.00 15.98 -7.41
C ASP A 109 3.16 14.69 -7.23
N LEU A 110 3.82 13.53 -7.12
CA LEU A 110 3.14 12.27 -6.84
C LEU A 110 2.67 12.20 -5.38
N PRO A 111 1.55 11.51 -5.09
CA PRO A 111 1.06 11.30 -3.72
C PRO A 111 2.13 10.75 -2.78
N MET A 112 2.28 11.38 -1.61
CA MET A 112 3.26 11.00 -0.60
C MET A 112 2.64 10.94 0.79
N THR A 113 2.97 9.90 1.57
CA THR A 113 2.52 9.78 2.95
C THR A 113 3.43 10.54 3.91
N THR A 114 2.98 10.78 5.14
CA THR A 114 3.88 11.08 6.25
C THR A 114 4.85 9.94 6.48
N ILE A 115 5.93 10.18 7.27
CA ILE A 115 6.91 9.13 7.61
C ILE A 115 6.17 7.96 8.26
N THR A 116 6.25 6.79 7.64
CA THR A 116 5.43 5.62 7.96
C THR A 116 6.30 4.40 8.26
N HIS A 117 5.90 3.60 9.26
CA HIS A 117 6.51 2.30 9.50
C HIS A 117 6.05 1.27 8.45
N VAL A 118 7.00 0.64 7.76
CA VAL A 118 6.75 -0.32 6.67
C VAL A 118 7.08 -1.75 7.06
N ARG A 119 7.67 -1.97 8.25
CA ARG A 119 8.06 -3.28 8.78
C ARG A 119 7.97 -3.34 10.31
N GLY A 120 8.02 -4.56 10.84
CA GLY A 120 7.98 -4.79 12.29
C GLY A 120 6.58 -4.69 12.90
N ASN A 121 6.53 -4.63 14.24
CA ASN A 121 5.26 -4.64 14.97
C ASN A 121 4.43 -3.36 14.76
N ASP A 122 5.10 -2.24 14.49
CA ASP A 122 4.47 -0.94 14.30
C ASP A 122 4.15 -0.64 12.83
N ALA A 123 4.44 -1.59 11.93
CA ALA A 123 4.16 -1.42 10.50
C ALA A 123 2.70 -1.04 10.26
N HIS A 124 2.49 -0.13 9.31
CA HIS A 124 1.16 0.28 8.87
C HIS A 124 0.30 -0.95 8.48
N PRO A 125 -1.02 -0.95 8.74
CA PRO A 125 -1.89 -2.10 8.45
C PRO A 125 -1.78 -2.64 7.02
N PHE A 126 -1.57 -1.78 6.03
CA PHE A 126 -1.29 -2.17 4.65
C PHE A 126 -0.08 -3.11 4.54
N TYR A 127 1.06 -2.75 5.12
CA TYR A 127 2.26 -3.59 5.07
C TYR A 127 2.12 -4.88 5.87
N LYS A 128 1.40 -4.85 7.00
CA LYS A 128 1.05 -6.08 7.74
C LYS A 128 0.16 -7.01 6.92
N TRP A 129 -0.76 -6.45 6.15
CA TRP A 129 -1.60 -7.24 5.25
C TRP A 129 -0.76 -7.86 4.13
N VAL A 130 0.06 -7.09 3.42
CA VAL A 130 0.95 -7.62 2.37
C VAL A 130 1.86 -8.73 2.92
N ALA A 131 2.43 -8.54 4.11
CA ALA A 131 3.28 -9.57 4.74
C ALA A 131 2.51 -10.88 5.00
N ARG A 132 1.24 -10.80 5.39
CA ARG A 132 0.41 -11.99 5.67
C ARG A 132 -0.09 -12.69 4.40
N THR A 133 -0.44 -11.94 3.36
CA THR A 133 -1.03 -12.51 2.14
C THR A 133 0.01 -12.94 1.12
N GLU A 134 1.08 -12.17 0.98
CA GLU A 134 2.11 -12.37 -0.05
C GLU A 134 3.45 -12.87 0.51
N GLY A 135 3.59 -12.94 1.85
CA GLY A 135 4.86 -13.25 2.48
C GLY A 135 5.95 -12.20 2.23
N PHE A 136 5.58 -10.99 1.78
CA PHE A 136 6.50 -9.94 1.43
C PHE A 136 6.54 -8.84 2.50
N THR A 137 7.75 -8.52 2.93
CA THR A 137 8.04 -7.37 3.80
C THR A 137 9.19 -6.59 3.18
N PRO A 138 9.13 -5.25 3.11
CA PRO A 138 10.23 -4.45 2.61
C PRO A 138 11.55 -4.79 3.31
N GLY A 139 12.53 -5.25 2.53
CA GLY A 139 13.88 -5.59 3.03
C GLY A 139 14.83 -4.40 3.02
N TRP A 140 14.51 -3.35 2.27
CA TRP A 140 15.27 -2.12 2.15
C TRP A 140 14.37 -0.98 1.63
N ASN A 141 14.91 0.25 1.50
CA ASN A 141 14.23 1.36 0.85
C ASN A 141 14.02 1.09 -0.65
N PHE A 142 13.05 1.72 -1.25
CA PHE A 142 12.67 1.59 -2.67
C PHE A 142 12.25 0.17 -3.07
N ASN A 143 11.68 -0.62 -2.15
CA ASN A 143 10.88 -1.78 -2.51
C ASN A 143 9.52 -1.32 -3.06
N LYS A 144 8.95 -2.07 -3.98
CA LYS A 144 7.70 -1.72 -4.64
C LYS A 144 6.68 -2.82 -4.48
N ILE A 145 5.43 -2.42 -4.33
CA ILE A 145 4.25 -3.29 -4.28
C ILE A 145 3.27 -2.76 -5.31
N LEU A 146 3.00 -3.55 -6.34
CA LEU A 146 2.02 -3.20 -7.37
C LEU A 146 0.66 -3.77 -6.97
N ILE A 147 -0.32 -2.89 -6.79
CA ILE A 147 -1.70 -3.21 -6.48
C ILE A 147 -2.53 -3.05 -7.74
N GLY A 148 -3.33 -4.05 -8.07
CA GLY A 148 -4.25 -4.00 -9.20
C GLY A 148 -5.51 -3.17 -8.92
N PRO A 149 -6.30 -2.89 -9.96
CA PRO A 149 -7.50 -2.04 -9.87
C PRO A 149 -8.54 -2.52 -8.84
N TYR A 150 -8.52 -3.79 -8.48
CA TYR A 150 -9.45 -4.40 -7.52
C TYR A 150 -8.84 -4.64 -6.13
N GLY A 151 -7.68 -4.01 -5.83
CA GLY A 151 -7.05 -4.03 -4.52
C GLY A 151 -6.21 -5.27 -4.21
N ALA A 152 -6.03 -6.22 -5.16
CA ALA A 152 -5.13 -7.36 -4.98
C ALA A 152 -3.67 -6.95 -5.26
N VAL A 153 -2.71 -7.55 -4.54
CA VAL A 153 -1.30 -7.46 -4.89
C VAL A 153 -1.07 -8.23 -6.20
N VAL A 154 -0.49 -7.56 -7.18
CA VAL A 154 -0.16 -8.15 -8.49
C VAL A 154 1.27 -8.68 -8.49
N GLU A 155 2.21 -7.85 -8.00
CA GLU A 155 3.62 -8.22 -7.93
C GLU A 155 4.37 -7.35 -6.90
N THR A 156 5.48 -7.85 -6.40
CA THR A 156 6.37 -7.13 -5.50
C THR A 156 7.79 -7.11 -6.06
N TYR A 157 8.51 -5.99 -5.83
CA TYR A 157 9.85 -5.80 -6.40
C TYR A 157 10.82 -5.30 -5.35
N GLY A 158 12.04 -5.81 -5.40
CA GLY A 158 13.16 -5.30 -4.60
C GLY A 158 13.67 -3.94 -5.08
N SER A 159 14.51 -3.31 -4.27
CA SER A 159 15.10 -1.97 -4.51
C SER A 159 15.84 -1.83 -5.85
N ILE A 160 16.44 -2.92 -6.34
CA ILE A 160 17.24 -2.92 -7.57
C ILE A 160 16.38 -2.74 -8.83
N VAL A 161 15.10 -3.08 -8.78
CA VAL A 161 14.18 -2.91 -9.92
C VAL A 161 13.85 -1.43 -10.06
N ARG A 162 14.34 -0.82 -11.15
CA ARG A 162 14.14 0.61 -11.42
C ARG A 162 12.69 0.88 -11.85
N PRO A 163 12.14 2.07 -11.53
CA PRO A 163 10.76 2.43 -11.88
C PRO A 163 10.43 2.31 -13.37
N GLN A 164 11.37 2.67 -14.24
CA GLN A 164 11.20 2.60 -15.70
C GLN A 164 11.72 1.29 -16.32
N SER A 165 11.95 0.25 -15.53
CA SER A 165 12.38 -1.05 -16.07
C SER A 165 11.25 -1.70 -16.87
N ALA A 166 11.61 -2.40 -17.96
CA ALA A 166 10.63 -3.10 -18.79
C ALA A 166 9.79 -4.16 -18.03
N GLN A 167 10.32 -4.68 -16.91
CA GLN A 167 9.58 -5.59 -16.05
C GLN A 167 8.41 -4.87 -15.37
N LEU A 168 8.67 -3.72 -14.74
CA LEU A 168 7.66 -2.97 -14.00
C LEU A 168 6.67 -2.27 -14.94
N THR A 169 7.16 -1.64 -16.03
CA THR A 169 6.29 -0.93 -16.97
C THR A 169 5.30 -1.87 -17.67
N ARG A 170 5.73 -3.06 -18.10
CA ARG A 170 4.81 -4.05 -18.68
C ARG A 170 3.75 -4.53 -17.70
N ALA A 171 4.11 -4.73 -16.42
CA ALA A 171 3.14 -5.13 -15.41
C ALA A 171 2.11 -4.03 -15.17
N ILE A 172 2.53 -2.76 -15.16
CA ILE A 172 1.64 -1.60 -15.03
C ILE A 172 0.73 -1.49 -16.26
N GLU A 173 1.30 -1.54 -17.47
CA GLU A 173 0.55 -1.41 -18.73
C GLU A 173 -0.55 -2.47 -18.87
N ALA A 174 -0.30 -3.70 -18.39
CA ALA A 174 -1.29 -4.77 -18.39
C ALA A 174 -2.49 -4.51 -17.46
N LEU A 175 -2.40 -3.54 -16.54
CA LEU A 175 -3.46 -3.17 -15.59
C LEU A 175 -4.18 -1.89 -15.99
N LEU A 176 -3.61 -1.12 -16.90
CA LEU A 176 -4.19 0.14 -17.36
C LEU A 176 -5.26 -0.12 -18.44
N PRO A 177 -6.31 0.71 -18.54
CA PRO A 177 -7.28 0.59 -19.62
C PRO A 177 -6.59 0.79 -20.96
N ASP A 178 -7.14 0.13 -21.99
CA ASP A 178 -6.72 0.33 -23.38
C ASP A 178 -6.89 1.81 -23.74
N SER A 179 -5.91 2.37 -24.43
CA SER A 179 -5.84 3.76 -24.89
C SER A 179 -6.68 4.00 -26.13
#